data_258d075a14e2df61f3f24c08c4110317
#
_entry.id   258d075a14e2df61f3f24c08c4110317
#
_cell.length_a   1.000
_cell.length_b   1.000
_cell.length_c   1.000
_cell.angle_alpha   90.00
_cell.angle_beta   90.00
_cell.angle_gamma   90.00
#
_symmetry.space_group_name_H-M   'P 1'
#
loop_
_entity.id
_entity.type
_entity.pdbx_description
1 polymer ?
#
loop_
_entity_poly.entity_id
_entity_poly.type
_entity_poly.pdbx_seq_one_letter_code
_entity_poly.pdbx_strand_id
1 'polypeptide(L)'
;MIGERPTGDDKQALVSWLTKQISYYSNLYYNQAISEISDAEFDSLWSELKRLDPQNPQLEMVGSDSIPGSKKVTHLFPMRSLDKATTIKEIRHFVSETTADGKQFVCQPKLDGSALSIEYRRGRLVRAATRGNGTRGEDVTANARRISNIPESINWDGDCHIRGEVIMPLSIFHKKYSSVAPNPRNLAAGCLRQKTKESGKAKPEDLIFLAYDVKFPGLDSKHPDSPPSPNFDYDSDLNEWLSTNGIQIAGNTVVTADNTEELTQKISSITEYWTEKRDSIEWEIDGVVIKLDLLSKRESLGMTAHHPRWALAWKFPPEEANTVLMDVDWQVGRTGTVTPVARVAPVTVSGVTVENVTLHNSGEVDRLKIAIGDKVKLVRRGDVIPKIVEVIGKATFADIEGRTHSDGAKFNENLPKYSQITIPTSCPRCETDLIQDGAFIRCTNMNCPSRLERTILYWARSLELDGVGEKLVQQLCSDGLVKNLPDLYELKVSDISNLERMGLKSATNVIGELESSKKMSLSRFLSALGIPG
;
A
#
# COMPACT_ATOMS: atom_id res chain seq x y z
N MET A 1 -8.77 19.68 -3.16
CA MET A 1 -8.05 19.76 -4.46
C MET A 1 -6.61 20.11 -4.16
N ILE A 2 -5.71 19.21 -4.49
CA ILE A 2 -4.30 19.54 -4.49
C ILE A 2 -4.10 20.38 -5.76
N GLY A 3 -3.64 21.62 -5.62
CA GLY A 3 -3.51 22.56 -6.75
C GLY A 3 -2.57 22.03 -7.85
N GLU A 4 -2.61 22.64 -9.01
CA GLU A 4 -1.69 22.36 -10.11
C GLU A 4 -0.23 22.48 -9.65
N ARG A 5 0.63 21.69 -10.28
CA ARG A 5 2.07 21.85 -10.09
C ARG A 5 2.48 23.27 -10.48
N PRO A 6 3.09 24.04 -9.58
CA PRO A 6 3.54 25.39 -9.92
C PRO A 6 4.48 25.37 -11.12
N THR A 7 4.17 26.21 -12.11
CA THR A 7 5.00 26.44 -13.29
C THR A 7 5.82 27.71 -13.06
N GLY A 8 7.15 27.60 -13.10
CA GLY A 8 8.08 28.72 -12.92
C GLY A 8 9.13 28.46 -11.83
N ASP A 9 10.00 29.46 -11.59
CA ASP A 9 11.13 29.39 -10.65
C ASP A 9 10.75 29.58 -9.17
N ASP A 10 9.45 29.58 -8.83
CA ASP A 10 9.00 29.70 -7.45
C ASP A 10 9.21 28.39 -6.67
N LYS A 11 10.43 28.25 -6.16
CA LYS A 11 10.85 27.10 -5.35
C LYS A 11 9.93 26.87 -4.14
N GLN A 12 9.43 27.94 -3.52
CA GLN A 12 8.63 27.84 -2.30
C GLN A 12 7.21 27.32 -2.60
N ALA A 13 6.61 27.76 -3.69
CA ALA A 13 5.34 27.23 -4.18
C ALA A 13 5.46 25.74 -4.56
N LEU A 14 6.55 25.34 -5.22
CA LEU A 14 6.81 23.96 -5.59
C LEU A 14 7.01 23.05 -4.37
N VAL A 15 7.77 23.49 -3.37
CA VAL A 15 7.94 22.77 -2.10
C VAL A 15 6.60 22.58 -1.39
N SER A 16 5.78 23.64 -1.30
CA SER A 16 4.44 23.55 -0.69
C SER A 16 3.54 22.58 -1.43
N TRP A 17 3.57 22.59 -2.76
CA TRP A 17 2.80 21.67 -3.59
C TRP A 17 3.26 20.22 -3.41
N LEU A 18 4.56 19.93 -3.47
CA LEU A 18 5.13 18.60 -3.25
C LEU A 18 4.78 18.05 -1.87
N THR A 19 4.88 18.88 -0.83
CA THR A 19 4.51 18.51 0.54
C THR A 19 3.05 18.05 0.62
N LYS A 20 2.13 18.79 -0.01
CA LYS A 20 0.71 18.44 -0.06
C LYS A 20 0.45 17.16 -0.87
N GLN A 21 1.13 16.97 -2.01
CA GLN A 21 1.00 15.76 -2.82
C GLN A 21 1.44 14.52 -2.04
N ILE A 22 2.61 14.57 -1.43
CA ILE A 22 3.16 13.45 -0.65
C ILE A 22 2.24 13.13 0.53
N SER A 23 1.76 14.14 1.26
CA SER A 23 0.81 13.94 2.36
C SER A 23 -0.49 13.28 1.89
N TYR A 24 -1.04 13.72 0.79
CA TYR A 24 -2.28 13.17 0.20
C TYR A 24 -2.12 11.70 -0.21
N TYR A 25 -1.08 11.39 -1.00
CA TYR A 25 -0.86 10.01 -1.45
C TYR A 25 -0.46 9.07 -0.32
N SER A 26 0.29 9.56 0.67
CA SER A 26 0.55 8.80 1.90
C SER A 26 -0.74 8.46 2.64
N ASN A 27 -1.66 9.43 2.76
CA ASN A 27 -2.96 9.20 3.40
C ASN A 27 -3.80 8.17 2.64
N LEU A 28 -3.87 8.25 1.32
CA LEU A 28 -4.59 7.26 0.50
C LEU A 28 -4.00 5.86 0.68
N TYR A 29 -2.69 5.73 0.55
CA TYR A 29 -1.99 4.46 0.63
C TYR A 29 -2.10 3.81 2.02
N TYR A 30 -1.77 4.56 3.08
CA TYR A 30 -1.70 4.02 4.44
C TYR A 30 -3.04 3.94 5.17
N ASN A 31 -3.98 4.85 4.90
CA ASN A 31 -5.25 4.90 5.62
C ASN A 31 -6.43 4.30 4.86
N GLN A 32 -6.40 4.35 3.53
CA GLN A 32 -7.52 3.95 2.71
C GLN A 32 -7.21 2.70 1.86
N ALA A 33 -5.97 2.21 1.90
CA ALA A 33 -5.48 1.13 1.05
C ALA A 33 -5.74 1.38 -0.45
N ILE A 34 -5.69 2.67 -0.86
CA ILE A 34 -5.85 3.14 -2.23
C ILE A 34 -4.51 3.68 -2.69
N SER A 35 -4.00 3.19 -3.82
CA SER A 35 -2.82 3.73 -4.49
C SER A 35 -3.28 4.42 -5.77
N GLU A 36 -3.32 5.76 -5.77
CA GLU A 36 -3.64 6.57 -6.96
C GLU A 36 -2.40 6.86 -7.82
N ILE A 37 -1.21 6.71 -7.26
CA ILE A 37 0.07 6.82 -7.97
C ILE A 37 0.93 5.60 -7.68
N SER A 38 1.86 5.29 -8.59
CA SER A 38 2.83 4.22 -8.38
C SER A 38 3.87 4.60 -7.32
N ASP A 39 4.51 3.60 -6.71
CA ASP A 39 5.63 3.83 -5.79
C ASP A 39 6.74 4.65 -6.45
N ALA A 40 6.99 4.44 -7.75
CA ALA A 40 8.00 5.20 -8.49
C ALA A 40 7.62 6.69 -8.63
N GLU A 41 6.35 7.00 -8.85
CA GLU A 41 5.85 8.38 -8.88
C GLU A 41 5.91 9.00 -7.49
N PHE A 42 5.51 8.26 -6.47
CA PHE A 42 5.65 8.71 -5.09
C PHE A 42 7.12 8.94 -4.72
N ASP A 43 8.01 8.01 -5.05
CA ASP A 43 9.46 8.12 -4.82
C ASP A 43 10.06 9.31 -5.63
N SER A 44 9.52 9.62 -6.81
CA SER A 44 9.92 10.80 -7.60
C SER A 44 9.54 12.09 -6.90
N LEU A 45 8.27 12.22 -6.44
CA LEU A 45 7.82 13.38 -5.65
C LEU A 45 8.64 13.54 -4.38
N TRP A 46 8.89 12.43 -3.69
CA TRP A 46 9.70 12.39 -2.48
C TRP A 46 11.14 12.83 -2.71
N SER A 47 11.78 12.30 -3.76
CA SER A 47 13.16 12.64 -4.13
C SER A 47 13.28 14.11 -4.55
N GLU A 48 12.28 14.65 -5.25
CA GLU A 48 12.23 16.05 -5.65
C GLU A 48 12.06 16.96 -4.42
N LEU A 49 11.16 16.64 -3.49
CA LEU A 49 11.00 17.39 -2.24
C LEU A 49 12.30 17.37 -1.42
N LYS A 50 12.92 16.21 -1.28
CA LYS A 50 14.20 16.06 -0.56
C LYS A 50 15.32 16.87 -1.18
N ARG A 51 15.38 16.99 -2.50
CA ARG A 51 16.37 17.82 -3.21
C ARG A 51 16.13 19.31 -3.00
N LEU A 52 14.86 19.75 -2.95
CA LEU A 52 14.47 21.15 -2.84
C LEU A 52 14.47 21.67 -1.41
N ASP A 53 14.02 20.83 -0.47
CA ASP A 53 13.90 21.17 0.95
C ASP A 53 14.23 19.93 1.81
N PRO A 54 15.53 19.64 2.06
CA PRO A 54 15.96 18.46 2.81
C PRO A 54 15.47 18.41 4.26
N GLN A 55 15.03 19.54 4.83
CA GLN A 55 14.54 19.67 6.21
C GLN A 55 13.01 19.69 6.28
N ASN A 56 12.30 19.43 5.18
CA ASN A 56 10.85 19.46 5.16
C ASN A 56 10.25 18.44 6.13
N PRO A 57 9.34 18.84 7.04
CA PRO A 57 8.74 17.94 8.02
C PRO A 57 8.00 16.75 7.39
N GLN A 58 7.46 16.89 6.16
CA GLN A 58 6.79 15.79 5.44
C GLN A 58 7.73 14.64 5.13
N LEU A 59 9.01 14.90 4.97
CA LEU A 59 10.02 13.87 4.74
C LEU A 59 10.32 13.05 6.01
N GLU A 60 10.00 13.54 7.20
CA GLU A 60 10.11 12.81 8.46
C GLU A 60 8.88 11.93 8.75
N MET A 61 7.76 12.20 8.06
CA MET A 61 6.51 11.46 8.24
C MET A 61 6.54 10.18 7.41
N VAL A 62 6.61 9.04 8.07
CA VAL A 62 6.50 7.72 7.44
C VAL A 62 5.11 7.17 7.69
N GLY A 63 4.26 7.28 6.69
CA GLY A 63 2.84 6.91 6.80
C GLY A 63 1.96 8.09 7.21
N SER A 64 0.64 7.91 7.10
CA SER A 64 -0.30 8.94 7.49
C SER A 64 -0.76 8.79 8.95
N ASP A 65 -1.34 9.83 9.48
CA ASP A 65 -2.03 9.79 10.77
C ASP A 65 -3.17 8.75 10.75
N SER A 66 -3.30 8.04 11.86
CA SER A 66 -4.25 6.95 12.06
C SER A 66 -5.72 7.36 11.90
N ILE A 67 -6.59 6.37 11.72
CA ILE A 67 -8.05 6.53 11.62
C ILE A 67 -8.58 7.36 12.80
N PRO A 68 -9.43 8.39 12.57
CA PRO A 68 -10.03 9.17 13.63
C PRO A 68 -10.78 8.29 14.64
N GLY A 69 -10.46 8.43 15.93
CA GLY A 69 -11.10 7.70 17.04
C GLY A 69 -10.38 6.42 17.47
N SER A 70 -9.27 6.01 16.86
CA SER A 70 -8.41 4.95 17.38
C SER A 70 -7.51 5.49 18.51
N LYS A 71 -7.20 4.60 19.50
CA LYS A 71 -6.26 4.92 20.56
C LYS A 71 -4.84 4.98 19.99
N LYS A 72 -4.20 6.15 20.01
CA LYS A 72 -2.84 6.35 19.52
C LYS A 72 -1.80 5.96 20.57
N VAL A 73 -0.73 5.34 20.11
CA VAL A 73 0.42 4.92 20.92
C VAL A 73 1.68 5.55 20.36
N THR A 74 2.47 6.19 21.21
CA THR A 74 3.81 6.67 20.85
C THR A 74 4.80 5.52 20.98
N HIS A 75 5.58 5.26 19.94
CA HIS A 75 6.64 4.25 19.97
C HIS A 75 7.82 4.74 20.82
N LEU A 76 8.27 3.90 21.76
CA LEU A 76 9.50 4.20 22.50
C LEU A 76 10.73 4.23 21.57
N PHE A 77 10.71 3.33 20.59
CA PHE A 77 11.73 3.24 19.54
C PHE A 77 11.06 3.50 18.19
N PRO A 78 11.36 4.58 17.46
CA PRO A 78 10.73 4.90 16.18
C PRO A 78 10.90 3.77 15.14
N MET A 79 9.84 3.50 14.38
CA MET A 79 9.82 2.50 13.30
C MET A 79 10.10 3.18 11.96
N ARG A 80 11.36 3.36 11.64
CA ARG A 80 11.80 4.12 10.46
C ARG A 80 11.80 3.30 9.18
N SER A 81 11.77 3.98 8.03
CA SER A 81 11.97 3.36 6.72
C SER A 81 13.46 3.03 6.50
N LEU A 82 13.72 2.21 5.48
CA LEU A 82 15.06 1.89 5.04
C LEU A 82 15.37 2.63 3.72
N ASP A 83 16.63 2.91 3.48
CA ASP A 83 17.06 3.35 2.15
C ASP A 83 16.91 2.19 1.15
N LYS A 84 16.74 2.50 -0.14
CA LYS A 84 16.40 1.53 -1.16
C LYS A 84 17.54 1.37 -2.16
N ALA A 85 17.80 0.13 -2.58
CA ALA A 85 18.68 -0.20 -3.68
C ALA A 85 17.96 -1.09 -4.69
N THR A 86 18.28 -0.90 -5.97
CA THR A 86 17.77 -1.68 -7.10
C THR A 86 18.89 -2.20 -8.00
N THR A 87 20.13 -1.76 -7.77
CA THR A 87 21.30 -2.12 -8.55
C THR A 87 22.44 -2.63 -7.68
N ILE A 88 23.23 -3.56 -8.22
CA ILE A 88 24.43 -4.09 -7.53
C ILE A 88 25.42 -2.97 -7.20
N LYS A 89 25.48 -1.91 -7.99
CA LYS A 89 26.32 -0.73 -7.72
C LYS A 89 25.92 -0.04 -6.41
N GLU A 90 24.63 0.04 -6.11
CA GLU A 90 24.13 0.62 -4.85
C GLU A 90 24.43 -0.28 -3.66
N ILE A 91 24.33 -1.62 -3.81
CA ILE A 91 24.80 -2.57 -2.78
C ILE A 91 26.28 -2.37 -2.52
N ARG A 92 27.10 -2.32 -3.57
CA ARG A 92 28.56 -2.13 -3.45
C ARG A 92 28.89 -0.81 -2.74
N HIS A 93 28.20 0.26 -3.07
CA HIS A 93 28.37 1.56 -2.42
C HIS A 93 28.00 1.46 -0.93
N PHE A 94 26.85 0.89 -0.59
CA PHE A 94 26.43 0.67 0.80
C PHE A 94 27.45 -0.16 1.58
N VAL A 95 27.92 -1.28 1.02
CA VAL A 95 28.94 -2.13 1.65
C VAL A 95 30.24 -1.33 1.87
N SER A 96 30.70 -0.56 0.88
CA SER A 96 31.93 0.25 1.01
C SER A 96 31.85 1.33 2.08
N GLU A 97 30.68 1.97 2.24
CA GLU A 97 30.47 3.02 3.24
C GLU A 97 30.32 2.47 4.67
N THR A 98 29.93 1.20 4.80
CA THR A 98 29.65 0.59 6.11
C THR A 98 30.77 -0.30 6.63
N THR A 99 31.68 -0.78 5.77
CA THR A 99 32.69 -1.82 6.11
C THR A 99 34.00 -1.29 6.65
N ALA A 100 34.17 0.00 6.95
CA ALA A 100 35.46 0.52 7.42
C ALA A 100 36.12 -0.34 8.54
N ASP A 101 35.31 -1.11 9.32
CA ASP A 101 35.82 -2.04 10.36
C ASP A 101 34.94 -3.28 10.59
N GLY A 102 33.89 -3.51 9.83
CA GLY A 102 32.98 -4.65 10.01
C GLY A 102 32.75 -5.38 8.69
N LYS A 103 33.10 -6.67 8.67
CA LYS A 103 33.06 -7.51 7.47
C LYS A 103 31.87 -8.50 7.48
N GLN A 104 30.83 -8.21 8.28
CA GLN A 104 29.71 -9.12 8.48
C GLN A 104 28.36 -8.40 8.32
N PHE A 105 27.50 -8.99 7.52
CA PHE A 105 26.14 -8.51 7.29
C PHE A 105 25.12 -9.60 7.59
N VAL A 106 23.91 -9.19 7.97
CA VAL A 106 22.72 -10.03 8.04
C VAL A 106 21.79 -9.66 6.89
N CYS A 107 21.40 -10.65 6.11
CA CYS A 107 20.39 -10.54 5.06
C CYS A 107 19.11 -11.23 5.51
N GLN A 108 17.99 -10.51 5.45
CA GLN A 108 16.66 -11.01 5.82
C GLN A 108 15.67 -10.77 4.68
N PRO A 109 14.71 -11.69 4.42
CA PRO A 109 13.65 -11.40 3.47
C PRO A 109 12.86 -10.17 3.93
N LYS A 110 12.61 -9.25 3.00
CA LYS A 110 11.78 -8.08 3.25
C LYS A 110 10.33 -8.46 3.10
N LEU A 111 9.70 -8.74 4.25
CA LEU A 111 8.30 -9.13 4.30
C LEU A 111 7.39 -8.02 3.79
N ASP A 112 6.35 -8.39 3.05
CA ASP A 112 5.31 -7.49 2.57
C ASP A 112 4.00 -7.71 3.33
N GLY A 113 3.83 -6.99 4.43
CA GLY A 113 2.72 -7.14 5.36
C GLY A 113 2.36 -5.83 6.05
N SER A 114 1.97 -5.91 7.30
CA SER A 114 1.67 -4.79 8.17
C SER A 114 2.60 -4.76 9.37
N ALA A 115 3.44 -3.74 9.44
CA ALA A 115 4.44 -3.62 10.50
C ALA A 115 3.78 -3.46 11.87
N LEU A 116 4.25 -4.24 12.83
CA LEU A 116 3.78 -4.29 14.20
C LEU A 116 4.94 -4.17 15.19
N SER A 117 4.76 -3.38 16.24
CA SER A 117 5.62 -3.33 17.41
C SER A 117 4.87 -3.92 18.60
N ILE A 118 5.46 -4.92 19.26
CA ILE A 118 4.89 -5.59 20.43
C ILE A 118 5.76 -5.24 21.64
N GLU A 119 5.13 -4.72 22.70
CA GLU A 119 5.76 -4.40 23.96
C GLU A 119 5.51 -5.52 24.98
N TYR A 120 6.59 -6.11 25.47
CA TYR A 120 6.57 -7.00 26.61
C TYR A 120 7.13 -6.28 27.84
N ARG A 121 6.46 -6.43 28.98
CA ARG A 121 6.95 -5.99 30.30
C ARG A 121 7.01 -7.18 31.22
N ARG A 122 8.17 -7.38 31.83
CA ARG A 122 8.44 -8.56 32.66
C ARG A 122 7.98 -9.85 31.96
N GLY A 123 8.36 -9.98 30.70
CA GLY A 123 8.02 -11.11 29.84
C GLY A 123 6.55 -11.24 29.44
N ARG A 124 5.65 -10.32 29.84
CA ARG A 124 4.23 -10.37 29.48
C ARG A 124 3.87 -9.35 28.43
N LEU A 125 3.10 -9.76 27.43
CA LEU A 125 2.57 -8.87 26.40
C LEU A 125 1.63 -7.84 27.03
N VAL A 126 2.00 -6.56 26.95
CA VAL A 126 1.19 -5.45 27.47
C VAL A 126 0.56 -4.62 26.37
N ARG A 127 1.22 -4.50 25.22
CA ARG A 127 0.74 -3.65 24.13
C ARG A 127 1.27 -4.09 22.77
N ALA A 128 0.44 -3.90 21.74
CA ALA A 128 0.85 -4.01 20.35
C ALA A 128 0.34 -2.81 19.56
N ALA A 129 1.19 -2.22 18.71
CA ALA A 129 0.87 -1.04 17.93
C ALA A 129 1.35 -1.15 16.48
N THR A 130 0.52 -0.66 15.54
CA THR A 130 0.92 -0.53 14.13
C THR A 130 2.04 0.50 13.98
N ARG A 131 2.77 0.47 12.86
CA ARG A 131 3.85 1.45 12.60
C ARG A 131 3.34 2.91 12.62
N GLY A 132 2.15 3.15 12.05
CA GLY A 132 1.64 4.50 11.85
C GLY A 132 2.63 5.36 11.04
N ASN A 133 2.88 6.58 11.52
CA ASN A 133 3.87 7.49 10.92
C ASN A 133 5.33 7.23 11.38
N GLY A 134 5.59 6.08 12.01
CA GLY A 134 6.91 5.70 12.52
C GLY A 134 7.19 6.16 13.96
N THR A 135 6.58 7.24 14.44
CA THR A 135 6.68 7.71 15.83
C THR A 135 5.41 7.41 16.63
N ARG A 136 4.25 7.36 15.98
CA ARG A 136 2.94 7.08 16.58
C ARG A 136 2.16 6.11 15.72
N GLY A 137 1.63 5.05 16.34
CA GLY A 137 0.81 4.03 15.71
C GLY A 137 -0.55 3.89 16.38
N GLU A 138 -1.37 2.96 15.90
CA GLU A 138 -2.65 2.60 16.49
C GLU A 138 -2.48 1.43 17.45
N ASP A 139 -3.16 1.49 18.60
CA ASP A 139 -3.23 0.38 19.54
C ASP A 139 -4.10 -0.75 18.94
N VAL A 140 -3.47 -1.86 18.63
CA VAL A 140 -4.11 -3.05 18.06
C VAL A 140 -3.94 -4.28 18.96
N THR A 141 -3.67 -4.06 20.24
CA THR A 141 -3.35 -5.10 21.23
C THR A 141 -4.40 -6.22 21.25
N ALA A 142 -5.69 -5.87 21.19
CA ALA A 142 -6.77 -6.85 21.24
C ALA A 142 -6.75 -7.82 20.04
N ASN A 143 -6.42 -7.34 18.84
CA ASN A 143 -6.31 -8.17 17.65
C ASN A 143 -4.97 -8.92 17.59
N ALA A 144 -3.87 -8.29 18.02
CA ALA A 144 -2.56 -8.90 18.09
C ALA A 144 -2.54 -10.15 19.01
N ARG A 145 -3.24 -10.10 20.14
CA ARG A 145 -3.41 -11.24 21.07
C ARG A 145 -4.15 -12.44 20.45
N ARG A 146 -4.86 -12.23 19.35
CA ARG A 146 -5.58 -13.30 18.62
C ARG A 146 -4.71 -13.95 17.55
N ILE A 147 -3.56 -13.39 17.23
CA ILE A 147 -2.60 -14.00 16.30
C ILE A 147 -1.90 -15.14 17.02
N SER A 148 -2.07 -16.36 16.50
CA SER A 148 -1.74 -17.59 17.23
C SER A 148 -0.26 -17.75 17.58
N ASN A 149 0.64 -17.18 16.78
CA ASN A 149 2.08 -17.26 17.01
C ASN A 149 2.68 -16.06 17.75
N ILE A 150 1.84 -15.17 18.31
CA ILE A 150 2.28 -14.12 19.24
C ILE A 150 2.06 -14.66 20.66
N PRO A 151 3.12 -15.00 21.42
CA PRO A 151 2.98 -15.51 22.77
C PRO A 151 2.51 -14.43 23.75
N GLU A 152 1.61 -14.75 24.66
CA GLU A 152 1.19 -13.87 25.76
C GLU A 152 2.33 -13.61 26.76
N SER A 153 3.29 -14.53 26.83
CA SER A 153 4.49 -14.40 27.65
C SER A 153 5.70 -15.04 26.97
N ILE A 154 6.86 -14.45 27.21
CA ILE A 154 8.17 -14.92 26.74
C ILE A 154 9.04 -15.30 27.93
N ASN A 155 10.07 -16.10 27.70
CA ASN A 155 11.00 -16.53 28.75
C ASN A 155 12.08 -15.45 29.02
N TRP A 156 11.64 -14.25 29.36
CA TRP A 156 12.47 -13.08 29.67
C TRP A 156 11.79 -12.23 30.73
N ASP A 157 12.43 -12.03 31.87
CA ASP A 157 11.86 -11.30 33.02
C ASP A 157 11.98 -9.76 32.90
N GLY A 158 12.59 -9.26 31.85
CA GLY A 158 12.73 -7.83 31.59
C GLY A 158 11.73 -7.28 30.57
N ASP A 159 11.92 -6.01 30.24
CA ASP A 159 11.13 -5.28 29.27
C ASP A 159 11.80 -5.36 27.88
N CYS A 160 11.01 -5.56 26.83
CA CYS A 160 11.49 -5.49 25.45
C CYS A 160 10.40 -5.05 24.48
N HIS A 161 10.83 -4.52 23.33
CA HIS A 161 9.98 -4.17 22.20
C HIS A 161 10.39 -5.00 21.00
N ILE A 162 9.52 -5.93 20.57
CA ILE A 162 9.74 -6.79 19.42
C ILE A 162 9.07 -6.17 18.21
N ARG A 163 9.79 -6.04 17.11
CA ARG A 163 9.30 -5.50 15.85
C ARG A 163 9.26 -6.60 14.81
N GLY A 164 8.22 -6.60 14.03
CA GLY A 164 8.01 -7.58 12.99
C GLY A 164 6.96 -7.14 11.99
N GLU A 165 6.64 -8.04 11.11
CA GLU A 165 5.60 -7.88 10.11
C GLU A 165 4.49 -8.89 10.38
N VAL A 166 3.24 -8.43 10.35
CA VAL A 166 2.06 -9.29 10.33
C VAL A 166 1.68 -9.53 8.89
N ILE A 167 1.58 -10.79 8.55
CA ILE A 167 1.30 -11.26 7.19
C ILE A 167 0.08 -12.18 7.18
N MET A 168 -0.58 -12.26 6.03
CA MET A 168 -1.58 -13.27 5.72
C MET A 168 -0.90 -14.36 4.88
N PRO A 169 -0.81 -15.62 5.33
CA PRO A 169 -0.24 -16.71 4.55
C PRO A 169 -0.95 -16.87 3.20
N LEU A 170 -0.19 -17.07 2.12
CA LEU A 170 -0.72 -17.17 0.76
C LEU A 170 -1.71 -18.32 0.60
N SER A 171 -1.44 -19.49 1.20
CA SER A 171 -2.36 -20.63 1.18
C SER A 171 -3.72 -20.31 1.84
N ILE A 172 -3.71 -19.56 2.94
CA ILE A 172 -4.93 -19.11 3.63
C ILE A 172 -5.63 -18.04 2.80
N PHE A 173 -4.89 -17.07 2.26
CA PHE A 173 -5.43 -16.00 1.43
C PHE A 173 -6.18 -16.57 0.22
N HIS A 174 -5.53 -17.42 -0.57
CA HIS A 174 -6.14 -18.01 -1.76
C HIS A 174 -7.35 -18.88 -1.44
N LYS A 175 -7.31 -19.61 -0.34
CA LYS A 175 -8.41 -20.51 0.07
C LYS A 175 -9.63 -19.75 0.61
N LYS A 176 -9.43 -18.64 1.33
CA LYS A 176 -10.52 -17.99 2.09
C LYS A 176 -10.85 -16.57 1.65
N TYR A 177 -9.89 -15.82 1.11
CA TYR A 177 -9.99 -14.37 1.06
C TYR A 177 -9.70 -13.74 -0.32
N SER A 178 -9.34 -14.51 -1.33
CA SER A 178 -9.03 -14.00 -2.67
C SER A 178 -10.18 -13.22 -3.33
N SER A 179 -11.44 -13.57 -2.98
CA SER A 179 -12.63 -12.82 -3.43
C SER A 179 -12.99 -11.61 -2.56
N VAL A 180 -12.33 -11.45 -1.40
CA VAL A 180 -12.67 -10.45 -0.37
C VAL A 180 -11.73 -9.25 -0.42
N ALA A 181 -10.48 -9.47 -0.79
CA ALA A 181 -9.46 -8.43 -0.81
C ALA A 181 -8.54 -8.62 -2.03
N PRO A 182 -7.98 -7.52 -2.57
CA PRO A 182 -7.12 -7.56 -3.76
C PRO A 182 -5.76 -8.21 -3.46
N ASN A 183 -5.28 -8.16 -2.22
CA ASN A 183 -3.98 -8.69 -1.84
C ASN A 183 -3.91 -9.04 -0.34
N PRO A 184 -2.99 -9.95 0.07
CA PRO A 184 -2.83 -10.39 1.45
C PRO A 184 -2.35 -9.28 2.38
N ARG A 185 -1.47 -8.36 1.93
CA ARG A 185 -0.95 -7.25 2.74
C ARG A 185 -2.07 -6.31 3.21
N ASN A 186 -2.92 -5.84 2.29
CA ASN A 186 -4.02 -4.94 2.61
C ASN A 186 -5.04 -5.63 3.54
N LEU A 187 -5.26 -6.93 3.32
CA LEU A 187 -6.13 -7.71 4.17
C LEU A 187 -5.56 -7.84 5.59
N ALA A 188 -4.27 -8.12 5.74
CA ALA A 188 -3.59 -8.20 7.04
C ALA A 188 -3.67 -6.86 7.79
N ALA A 189 -3.38 -5.75 7.11
CA ALA A 189 -3.45 -4.41 7.69
C ALA A 189 -4.87 -4.03 8.12
N GLY A 190 -5.89 -4.36 7.32
CA GLY A 190 -7.30 -4.15 7.65
C GLY A 190 -7.74 -5.01 8.82
N CYS A 191 -7.33 -6.29 8.85
CA CYS A 191 -7.65 -7.22 9.91
C CYS A 191 -7.06 -6.80 11.27
N LEU A 192 -5.81 -6.31 11.30
CA LEU A 192 -5.19 -5.78 12.52
C LEU A 192 -5.94 -4.59 13.10
N ARG A 193 -6.52 -3.73 12.26
CA ARG A 193 -7.19 -2.49 12.66
C ARG A 193 -8.69 -2.63 12.88
N GLN A 194 -9.26 -3.83 12.73
CA GLN A 194 -10.70 -4.04 12.93
C GLN A 194 -11.13 -3.72 14.37
N LYS A 195 -12.25 -3.01 14.52
CA LYS A 195 -12.74 -2.52 15.83
C LYS A 195 -13.51 -3.60 16.61
N THR A 196 -14.21 -4.48 15.93
CA THR A 196 -14.98 -5.57 16.53
C THR A 196 -14.66 -6.90 15.85
N LYS A 197 -14.97 -8.04 16.50
CA LYS A 197 -14.78 -9.37 15.92
C LYS A 197 -15.57 -9.58 14.61
N GLU A 198 -16.65 -8.83 14.43
CA GLU A 198 -17.60 -8.98 13.33
C GLU A 198 -17.37 -7.95 12.20
N SER A 199 -16.60 -6.88 12.47
CA SER A 199 -16.37 -5.79 11.50
C SER A 199 -15.27 -6.06 10.49
N GLY A 200 -14.50 -7.14 10.65
CA GLY A 200 -13.35 -7.43 9.80
C GLY A 200 -13.67 -8.37 8.65
N LYS A 201 -13.02 -8.12 7.52
CA LYS A 201 -13.08 -9.02 6.34
C LYS A 201 -12.29 -10.32 6.55
N ALA A 202 -11.36 -10.37 7.51
CA ALA A 202 -10.55 -11.53 7.86
C ALA A 202 -10.47 -11.72 9.37
N LYS A 203 -10.00 -12.89 9.80
CA LYS A 203 -9.82 -13.23 11.21
C LYS A 203 -8.35 -13.06 11.60
N PRO A 204 -8.03 -12.38 12.72
CA PRO A 204 -6.65 -12.29 13.22
C PRO A 204 -5.96 -13.64 13.46
N GLU A 205 -6.73 -14.70 13.75
CA GLU A 205 -6.23 -16.07 13.91
C GLU A 205 -5.65 -16.68 12.62
N ASP A 206 -6.00 -16.10 11.47
CA ASP A 206 -5.47 -16.50 10.16
C ASP A 206 -4.17 -15.74 9.79
N LEU A 207 -3.74 -14.80 10.62
CA LEU A 207 -2.50 -14.05 10.45
C LEU A 207 -1.33 -14.72 11.17
N ILE A 208 -0.11 -14.41 10.73
CA ILE A 208 1.14 -14.74 11.41
C ILE A 208 1.99 -13.48 11.61
N PHE A 209 2.71 -13.46 12.72
CA PHE A 209 3.72 -12.44 13.03
C PHE A 209 5.11 -13.01 12.84
N LEU A 210 5.96 -12.30 12.07
CA LEU A 210 7.36 -12.66 11.88
C LEU A 210 8.24 -11.50 12.34
N ALA A 211 9.05 -11.73 13.37
CA ALA A 211 9.93 -10.71 13.91
C ALA A 211 11.17 -10.50 13.04
N TYR A 212 11.67 -9.28 13.04
CA TYR A 212 12.92 -8.88 12.37
C TYR A 212 13.85 -8.03 13.25
N ASP A 213 13.41 -7.60 14.43
CA ASP A 213 14.20 -6.76 15.34
C ASP A 213 13.65 -6.83 16.77
N VAL A 214 14.51 -6.65 17.76
CA VAL A 214 14.15 -6.46 19.17
C VAL A 214 14.95 -5.32 19.76
N LYS A 215 14.30 -4.52 20.62
CA LYS A 215 14.91 -3.41 21.36
C LYS A 215 14.63 -3.56 22.83
N PHE A 216 15.64 -3.29 23.62
CA PHE A 216 15.57 -3.29 25.08
C PHE A 216 15.60 -1.85 25.57
N PRO A 217 14.65 -1.42 26.45
CA PRO A 217 14.74 -0.15 27.13
C PRO A 217 16.03 -0.12 27.97
N GLY A 218 16.74 1.03 27.97
CA GLY A 218 17.91 1.19 28.81
C GLY A 218 17.58 1.23 30.31
N LEU A 219 18.59 1.31 31.17
CA LEU A 219 18.48 1.34 32.64
C LEU A 219 17.59 2.47 33.18
N ASP A 220 17.28 3.51 32.38
CA ASP A 220 16.32 4.57 32.67
C ASP A 220 14.84 4.14 32.47
N SER A 221 14.58 2.86 32.23
CA SER A 221 13.21 2.35 32.15
C SER A 221 12.48 2.61 33.47
N LYS A 222 11.20 2.93 33.40
CA LYS A 222 10.33 3.27 34.55
C LYS A 222 10.15 2.12 35.57
N HIS A 223 10.87 1.02 35.41
CA HIS A 223 10.82 -0.18 36.24
C HIS A 223 12.21 -0.48 36.83
N PRO A 224 12.51 0.02 38.03
CA PRO A 224 13.81 -0.17 38.67
C PRO A 224 14.17 -1.66 38.94
N ASP A 225 13.18 -2.55 38.92
CA ASP A 225 13.37 -3.98 39.17
C ASP A 225 13.55 -4.82 37.88
N SER A 226 13.61 -4.19 36.69
CA SER A 226 13.89 -4.94 35.45
C SER A 226 15.34 -5.40 35.44
N PRO A 227 15.62 -6.63 34.99
CA PRO A 227 17.00 -7.09 34.82
C PRO A 227 17.71 -6.20 33.79
N PRO A 228 19.04 -6.07 33.86
CA PRO A 228 19.81 -5.32 32.89
C PRO A 228 19.55 -5.89 31.49
N SER A 229 19.48 -5.00 30.49
CA SER A 229 19.31 -5.41 29.09
C SER A 229 20.41 -6.42 28.71
N PRO A 230 20.07 -7.49 27.98
CA PRO A 230 21.07 -8.41 27.49
C PRO A 230 22.08 -7.65 26.61
N ASN A 231 23.35 -7.96 26.75
CA ASN A 231 24.40 -7.40 25.91
C ASN A 231 24.61 -8.30 24.70
N PHE A 232 24.39 -7.77 23.51
CA PHE A 232 24.62 -8.45 22.25
C PHE A 232 25.63 -7.65 21.43
N ASP A 233 26.56 -8.35 20.81
CA ASP A 233 27.53 -7.74 19.90
C ASP A 233 26.99 -7.69 18.47
N TYR A 234 26.16 -8.66 18.08
CA TYR A 234 25.68 -8.84 16.72
C TYR A 234 24.13 -8.87 16.62
N ASP A 235 23.60 -8.43 15.48
CA ASP A 235 22.17 -8.53 15.14
C ASP A 235 21.71 -10.00 14.98
N SER A 236 22.64 -10.86 14.53
CA SER A 236 22.41 -12.29 14.46
C SER A 236 22.11 -12.90 15.84
N ASP A 237 22.75 -12.42 16.90
CA ASP A 237 22.47 -12.86 18.28
C ASP A 237 21.05 -12.45 18.72
N LEU A 238 20.56 -11.27 18.29
CA LEU A 238 19.19 -10.83 18.55
C LEU A 238 18.16 -11.75 17.88
N ASN A 239 18.44 -12.23 16.68
CA ASN A 239 17.58 -13.17 15.98
C ASN A 239 17.54 -14.56 16.69
N GLU A 240 18.67 -15.01 17.19
CA GLU A 240 18.77 -16.23 18.01
C GLU A 240 17.99 -16.06 19.32
N TRP A 241 18.16 -14.92 19.99
CA TRP A 241 17.42 -14.59 21.21
C TRP A 241 15.90 -14.60 20.98
N LEU A 242 15.42 -14.00 19.87
CA LEU A 242 13.99 -14.04 19.51
C LEU A 242 13.49 -15.47 19.38
N SER A 243 14.20 -16.30 18.64
CA SER A 243 13.83 -17.72 18.42
C SER A 243 13.81 -18.51 19.73
N THR A 244 14.80 -18.31 20.61
CA THR A 244 14.90 -18.97 21.94
C THR A 244 13.75 -18.57 22.85
N ASN A 245 13.22 -17.34 22.69
CA ASN A 245 12.04 -16.85 23.42
C ASN A 245 10.70 -17.21 22.76
N GLY A 246 10.70 -18.12 21.77
CA GLY A 246 9.48 -18.60 21.11
C GLY A 246 8.88 -17.61 20.11
N ILE A 247 9.64 -16.60 19.70
CA ILE A 247 9.22 -15.63 18.67
C ILE A 247 9.68 -16.12 17.30
N GLN A 248 8.73 -16.29 16.40
CA GLN A 248 9.04 -16.70 15.02
C GLN A 248 9.70 -15.55 14.26
N ILE A 249 10.78 -15.83 13.55
CA ILE A 249 11.50 -14.88 12.69
C ILE A 249 11.31 -15.23 11.22
N ALA A 250 11.50 -14.24 10.35
CA ALA A 250 11.42 -14.43 8.88
C ALA A 250 12.59 -15.26 8.30
N GLY A 251 13.57 -15.59 9.13
CA GLY A 251 14.85 -16.15 8.70
C GLY A 251 15.90 -15.07 8.52
N ASN A 252 17.15 -15.48 8.62
CA ASN A 252 18.30 -14.62 8.38
C ASN A 252 19.47 -15.42 7.76
N THR A 253 20.32 -14.74 7.02
CA THR A 253 21.54 -15.29 6.49
C THR A 253 22.69 -14.36 6.85
N VAL A 254 23.66 -14.87 7.60
CA VAL A 254 24.88 -14.13 7.95
C VAL A 254 25.89 -14.25 6.80
N VAL A 255 26.44 -13.12 6.39
CA VAL A 255 27.42 -13.02 5.29
C VAL A 255 28.70 -12.42 5.82
N THR A 256 29.81 -13.14 5.62
CA THR A 256 31.14 -12.69 5.98
C THR A 256 32.10 -12.79 4.79
N ALA A 257 33.01 -11.84 4.64
CA ALA A 257 34.07 -11.89 3.65
C ALA A 257 35.22 -10.95 4.03
N ASP A 258 36.38 -11.11 3.39
CA ASP A 258 37.56 -10.34 3.70
C ASP A 258 37.64 -8.99 2.98
N ASN A 259 36.85 -8.80 1.95
CA ASN A 259 36.86 -7.57 1.16
C ASN A 259 35.47 -7.21 0.64
N THR A 260 35.28 -5.94 0.25
CA THR A 260 34.02 -5.36 -0.24
C THR A 260 33.47 -6.07 -1.47
N GLU A 261 34.35 -6.51 -2.39
CA GLU A 261 33.90 -7.14 -3.64
C GLU A 261 33.28 -8.51 -3.35
N GLU A 262 33.93 -9.33 -2.54
CA GLU A 262 33.40 -10.64 -2.13
C GLU A 262 32.13 -10.52 -1.31
N LEU A 263 32.07 -9.55 -0.38
CA LEU A 263 30.82 -9.25 0.36
C LEU A 263 29.68 -8.88 -0.60
N THR A 264 29.96 -8.00 -1.57
CA THR A 264 28.96 -7.58 -2.56
C THR A 264 28.46 -8.77 -3.37
N GLN A 265 29.35 -9.66 -3.80
CA GLN A 265 28.98 -10.86 -4.57
C GLN A 265 28.14 -11.82 -3.74
N LYS A 266 28.53 -12.11 -2.49
CA LYS A 266 27.75 -12.97 -1.59
C LYS A 266 26.37 -12.41 -1.29
N ILE A 267 26.28 -11.11 -1.02
CA ILE A 267 24.97 -10.42 -0.82
C ILE A 267 24.14 -10.50 -2.11
N SER A 268 24.74 -10.27 -3.28
CA SER A 268 24.05 -10.39 -4.57
C SER A 268 23.46 -11.79 -4.77
N SER A 269 24.23 -12.84 -4.52
CA SER A 269 23.73 -14.22 -4.61
C SER A 269 22.54 -14.50 -3.68
N ILE A 270 22.51 -13.88 -2.48
CA ILE A 270 21.36 -13.99 -1.57
C ILE A 270 20.15 -13.25 -2.15
N THR A 271 20.36 -12.07 -2.75
CA THR A 271 19.25 -11.34 -3.38
C THR A 271 18.68 -12.09 -4.58
N GLU A 272 19.52 -12.74 -5.36
CA GLU A 272 19.12 -13.63 -6.47
C GLU A 272 18.35 -14.85 -5.95
N TYR A 273 18.87 -15.53 -4.93
CA TYR A 273 18.18 -16.65 -4.27
C TYR A 273 16.77 -16.30 -3.83
N TRP A 274 16.59 -15.16 -3.15
CA TRP A 274 15.27 -14.73 -2.70
C TRP A 274 14.37 -14.29 -3.86
N THR A 275 14.95 -13.73 -4.93
CA THR A 275 14.20 -13.39 -6.15
C THR A 275 13.60 -14.63 -6.81
N GLU A 276 14.35 -15.74 -6.86
CA GLU A 276 13.86 -17.01 -7.39
C GLU A 276 12.88 -17.73 -6.46
N LYS A 277 13.08 -17.59 -5.16
CA LYS A 277 12.27 -18.30 -4.14
C LYS A 277 10.97 -17.60 -3.76
N ARG A 278 10.77 -16.33 -4.09
CA ARG A 278 9.62 -15.53 -3.64
C ARG A 278 8.26 -16.17 -3.97
N ASP A 279 8.14 -16.85 -5.12
CA ASP A 279 6.89 -17.47 -5.56
C ASP A 279 6.64 -18.85 -4.93
N SER A 280 7.60 -19.38 -4.15
CA SER A 280 7.54 -20.69 -3.52
C SER A 280 7.39 -20.65 -1.99
N ILE A 281 7.32 -19.47 -1.40
CA ILE A 281 7.16 -19.28 0.04
C ILE A 281 5.72 -18.92 0.40
N GLU A 282 5.37 -19.12 1.67
CA GLU A 282 3.99 -18.92 2.18
C GLU A 282 3.59 -17.46 2.42
N TRP A 283 4.46 -16.49 2.12
CA TRP A 283 4.20 -15.06 2.31
C TRP A 283 4.86 -14.21 1.25
N GLU A 284 4.31 -13.04 1.02
CA GLU A 284 4.86 -12.08 0.07
C GLU A 284 6.10 -11.39 0.63
N ILE A 285 7.10 -11.22 -0.23
CA ILE A 285 8.32 -10.43 0.02
C ILE A 285 8.53 -9.46 -1.14
N ASP A 286 8.98 -8.25 -0.83
CA ASP A 286 9.24 -7.21 -1.84
C ASP A 286 10.72 -6.89 -2.02
N GLY A 287 11.60 -7.69 -1.38
CA GLY A 287 13.04 -7.52 -1.44
C GLY A 287 13.80 -8.28 -0.37
N VAL A 288 15.01 -7.81 -0.11
CA VAL A 288 15.89 -8.30 0.96
C VAL A 288 16.39 -7.11 1.78
N VAL A 289 16.33 -7.22 3.10
CA VAL A 289 16.93 -6.23 4.01
C VAL A 289 18.35 -6.67 4.33
N ILE A 290 19.30 -5.81 4.04
CA ILE A 290 20.74 -6.00 4.29
C ILE A 290 21.12 -5.11 5.47
N LYS A 291 21.63 -5.68 6.56
CA LYS A 291 21.99 -4.96 7.77
C LYS A 291 23.45 -5.27 8.14
N LEU A 292 24.20 -4.24 8.53
CA LEU A 292 25.48 -4.46 9.18
C LEU A 292 25.25 -5.24 10.48
N ASP A 293 25.95 -6.34 10.70
CA ASP A 293 25.68 -7.24 11.83
C ASP A 293 26.17 -6.67 13.17
N LEU A 294 27.35 -6.04 13.21
CA LEU A 294 27.97 -5.50 14.43
C LEU A 294 27.19 -4.30 14.99
N LEU A 295 26.54 -4.46 16.16
CA LEU A 295 25.64 -3.47 16.76
C LEU A 295 26.36 -2.18 17.20
N SER A 296 27.55 -2.29 17.80
CA SER A 296 28.32 -1.11 18.23
C SER A 296 28.69 -0.19 17.07
N LYS A 297 28.89 -0.75 15.87
CA LYS A 297 29.18 0.00 14.67
C LYS A 297 27.94 0.70 14.11
N ARG A 298 26.75 0.11 14.28
CA ARG A 298 25.48 0.75 13.90
C ARG A 298 25.27 2.08 14.63
N GLU A 299 25.61 2.12 15.92
CA GLU A 299 25.53 3.35 16.72
C GLU A 299 26.47 4.44 16.18
N SER A 300 27.72 4.08 15.83
CA SER A 300 28.70 5.03 15.30
C SER A 300 28.35 5.55 13.89
N LEU A 301 27.75 4.72 13.03
CA LEU A 301 27.27 5.13 11.71
C LEU A 301 26.03 6.05 11.81
N GLY A 302 25.25 5.86 12.86
CA GLY A 302 24.06 6.65 13.15
C GLY A 302 22.98 6.54 12.08
N MET A 303 22.29 7.65 11.90
CA MET A 303 21.11 7.73 11.03
C MET A 303 21.20 8.97 10.14
N THR A 304 20.58 8.89 8.98
CA THR A 304 20.16 10.09 8.24
C THR A 304 18.89 10.65 8.89
N ALA A 305 18.35 11.74 8.37
CA ALA A 305 17.04 12.24 8.81
C ALA A 305 15.94 11.16 8.74
N HIS A 306 16.06 10.18 7.83
CA HIS A 306 14.98 9.24 7.48
C HIS A 306 15.34 7.75 7.65
N HIS A 307 16.61 7.39 7.43
CA HIS A 307 17.04 5.99 7.33
C HIS A 307 18.27 5.72 8.18
N PRO A 308 18.40 4.50 8.73
CA PRO A 308 19.63 4.06 9.33
C PRO A 308 20.72 3.93 8.23
N ARG A 309 21.94 4.41 8.52
CA ARG A 309 23.08 4.28 7.59
C ARG A 309 23.64 2.86 7.51
N TRP A 310 23.25 2.00 8.43
CA TRP A 310 23.71 0.62 8.59
C TRP A 310 22.75 -0.43 8.01
N ALA A 311 21.65 -0.02 7.38
CA ALA A 311 20.69 -0.93 6.76
C ALA A 311 20.20 -0.41 5.41
N LEU A 312 20.04 -1.34 4.47
CA LEU A 312 19.61 -1.09 3.10
C LEU A 312 18.52 -2.09 2.71
N ALA A 313 17.48 -1.66 2.02
CA ALA A 313 16.48 -2.52 1.44
C ALA A 313 16.74 -2.70 -0.06
N TRP A 314 17.22 -3.87 -0.43
CA TRP A 314 17.25 -4.29 -1.83
C TRP A 314 15.82 -4.59 -2.28
N LYS A 315 15.37 -3.93 -3.33
CA LYS A 315 14.04 -4.15 -3.93
C LYS A 315 14.16 -5.08 -5.12
N PHE A 316 13.30 -6.09 -5.18
CA PHE A 316 13.23 -6.95 -6.36
C PHE A 316 12.95 -6.13 -7.61
N PRO A 317 13.49 -6.54 -8.77
CA PRO A 317 13.04 -5.99 -10.04
C PRO A 317 11.53 -6.12 -10.16
N PRO A 318 10.86 -5.11 -10.72
CA PRO A 318 9.44 -5.22 -10.99
C PRO A 318 9.19 -6.38 -11.95
N GLU A 319 8.07 -7.09 -11.74
CA GLU A 319 7.66 -8.07 -12.73
C GLU A 319 7.11 -7.36 -13.96
N GLU A 320 7.56 -7.84 -15.10
CA GLU A 320 7.19 -7.34 -16.41
C GLU A 320 6.38 -8.39 -17.17
N ALA A 321 5.35 -7.96 -17.85
CA ALA A 321 4.61 -8.80 -18.79
C ALA A 321 4.27 -8.02 -20.04
N ASN A 322 4.22 -8.71 -21.18
CA ASN A 322 3.80 -8.12 -22.43
C ASN A 322 2.33 -8.46 -22.70
N THR A 323 1.56 -7.44 -23.07
CA THR A 323 0.16 -7.62 -23.43
C THR A 323 -0.21 -6.72 -24.61
N VAL A 324 -1.48 -6.73 -25.01
CA VAL A 324 -2.00 -5.93 -26.12
C VAL A 324 -3.00 -4.94 -25.60
N LEU A 325 -2.89 -3.68 -26.02
CA LEU A 325 -3.92 -2.68 -25.77
C LEU A 325 -5.13 -2.96 -26.66
N MET A 326 -6.20 -3.41 -26.05
CA MET A 326 -7.44 -3.78 -26.75
C MET A 326 -8.35 -2.58 -26.97
N ASP A 327 -8.46 -1.69 -25.97
CA ASP A 327 -9.33 -0.52 -26.01
C ASP A 327 -8.94 0.48 -24.91
N VAL A 328 -9.50 1.69 -24.92
CA VAL A 328 -9.34 2.70 -23.87
C VAL A 328 -10.69 3.30 -23.48
N ASP A 329 -11.07 3.09 -22.22
CA ASP A 329 -12.25 3.69 -21.62
C ASP A 329 -11.90 5.02 -20.92
N TRP A 330 -12.72 6.04 -21.13
CA TRP A 330 -12.58 7.32 -20.47
C TRP A 330 -13.57 7.44 -19.31
N GLN A 331 -13.08 7.38 -18.08
CA GLN A 331 -13.90 7.32 -16.87
C GLN A 331 -13.92 8.67 -16.15
N VAL A 332 -15.12 9.13 -15.78
CA VAL A 332 -15.31 10.40 -15.07
C VAL A 332 -15.29 10.17 -13.57
N GLY A 333 -14.30 10.77 -12.89
CA GLY A 333 -14.16 10.73 -11.44
C GLY A 333 -15.07 11.70 -10.70
N ARG A 334 -15.12 11.60 -9.38
CA ARG A 334 -15.91 12.46 -8.47
C ARG A 334 -15.66 13.96 -8.69
N THR A 335 -14.41 14.35 -8.89
CA THR A 335 -14.00 15.75 -9.12
C THR A 335 -14.22 16.24 -10.56
N GLY A 336 -14.76 15.38 -11.42
CA GLY A 336 -14.93 15.68 -12.86
C GLY A 336 -13.70 15.34 -13.70
N THR A 337 -12.58 14.91 -13.12
CA THR A 337 -11.41 14.45 -13.88
C THR A 337 -11.79 13.25 -14.73
N VAL A 338 -11.43 13.31 -16.03
CA VAL A 338 -11.65 12.21 -16.97
C VAL A 338 -10.34 11.45 -17.14
N THR A 339 -10.34 10.20 -16.71
CA THR A 339 -9.14 9.36 -16.64
C THR A 339 -9.22 8.24 -17.68
N PRO A 340 -8.20 8.09 -18.54
CA PRO A 340 -8.12 6.96 -19.47
C PRO A 340 -7.74 5.66 -18.72
N VAL A 341 -8.48 4.61 -18.98
CA VAL A 341 -8.22 3.25 -18.50
C VAL A 341 -8.04 2.35 -19.70
N ALA A 342 -6.84 1.82 -19.86
CA ALA A 342 -6.51 0.84 -20.87
C ALA A 342 -7.16 -0.50 -20.54
N ARG A 343 -7.97 -1.05 -21.45
CA ARG A 343 -8.37 -2.44 -21.44
C ARG A 343 -7.32 -3.23 -22.22
N VAL A 344 -6.69 -4.19 -21.57
CA VAL A 344 -5.63 -5.00 -22.18
C VAL A 344 -6.05 -6.46 -22.30
N ALA A 345 -5.46 -7.18 -23.25
CA ALA A 345 -5.63 -8.62 -23.29
C ALA A 345 -5.16 -9.24 -21.96
N PRO A 346 -5.92 -10.17 -21.35
CA PRO A 346 -5.59 -10.71 -20.04
C PRO A 346 -4.14 -11.20 -19.96
N VAL A 347 -3.41 -10.76 -18.95
CA VAL A 347 -2.02 -11.17 -18.72
C VAL A 347 -1.75 -11.34 -17.24
N THR A 348 -1.10 -12.45 -16.89
CA THR A 348 -0.70 -12.70 -15.50
C THR A 348 0.62 -12.01 -15.22
N VAL A 349 0.64 -11.22 -14.16
CA VAL A 349 1.85 -10.57 -13.62
C VAL A 349 1.76 -10.53 -12.10
N SER A 350 2.79 -10.96 -11.40
CA SER A 350 2.81 -11.12 -9.94
C SER A 350 1.59 -11.90 -9.40
N GLY A 351 1.30 -13.06 -10.05
CA GLY A 351 0.21 -13.95 -9.62
C GLY A 351 -1.21 -13.43 -9.84
N VAL A 352 -1.40 -12.24 -10.46
CA VAL A 352 -2.71 -11.64 -10.71
C VAL A 352 -2.92 -11.46 -12.21
N THR A 353 -4.10 -11.83 -12.70
CA THR A 353 -4.51 -11.55 -14.09
C THR A 353 -4.96 -10.09 -14.20
N VAL A 354 -4.25 -9.33 -15.02
CA VAL A 354 -4.49 -7.91 -15.29
C VAL A 354 -5.22 -7.78 -16.61
N GLU A 355 -6.34 -7.05 -16.59
CA GLU A 355 -7.18 -6.76 -17.77
C GLU A 355 -7.43 -5.26 -17.94
N ASN A 356 -7.24 -4.47 -16.87
CA ASN A 356 -7.42 -3.03 -16.89
C ASN A 356 -6.23 -2.33 -16.25
N VAL A 357 -5.74 -1.28 -16.90
CA VAL A 357 -4.57 -0.51 -16.46
C VAL A 357 -4.86 0.97 -16.59
N THR A 358 -4.68 1.73 -15.53
CA THR A 358 -4.83 3.18 -15.65
C THR A 358 -3.73 3.78 -16.52
N LEU A 359 -4.12 4.69 -17.41
CA LEU A 359 -3.18 5.57 -18.15
C LEU A 359 -3.05 6.94 -17.48
N HIS A 360 -3.56 7.06 -16.24
CA HIS A 360 -3.48 8.22 -15.36
C HIS A 360 -4.15 9.49 -15.92
N ASN A 361 -3.73 10.01 -17.06
CA ASN A 361 -4.24 11.23 -17.67
C ASN A 361 -3.95 11.26 -19.19
N SER A 362 -4.51 12.24 -19.89
CA SER A 362 -4.31 12.41 -21.33
C SER A 362 -2.85 12.70 -21.69
N GLY A 363 -2.12 13.42 -20.83
CA GLY A 363 -0.69 13.69 -21.06
C GLY A 363 0.18 12.44 -21.03
N GLU A 364 -0.18 11.41 -20.26
CA GLU A 364 0.53 10.13 -20.26
C GLU A 364 0.27 9.33 -21.54
N VAL A 365 -0.95 9.39 -22.09
CA VAL A 365 -1.28 8.82 -23.40
C VAL A 365 -0.39 9.43 -24.48
N ASP A 366 -0.27 10.76 -24.49
CA ASP A 366 0.57 11.50 -25.44
C ASP A 366 2.06 11.18 -25.24
N ARG A 367 2.52 11.07 -24.00
CA ARG A 367 3.90 10.74 -23.65
C ARG A 367 4.31 9.35 -24.13
N LEU A 368 3.45 8.35 -23.92
CA LEU A 368 3.67 6.97 -24.34
C LEU A 368 3.52 6.80 -25.85
N LYS A 369 2.81 7.70 -26.54
CA LYS A 369 2.43 7.55 -27.96
C LYS A 369 1.74 6.22 -28.24
N ILE A 370 0.97 5.75 -27.28
CA ILE A 370 0.30 4.44 -27.31
C ILE A 370 -0.94 4.48 -28.20
N ALA A 371 -1.18 3.39 -28.93
CA ALA A 371 -2.32 3.23 -29.82
C ALA A 371 -3.04 1.89 -29.53
N ILE A 372 -4.34 1.83 -29.83
CA ILE A 372 -5.10 0.57 -29.79
C ILE A 372 -4.47 -0.39 -30.80
N GLY A 373 -4.26 -1.65 -30.38
CA GLY A 373 -3.54 -2.64 -31.17
C GLY A 373 -2.03 -2.65 -30.98
N ASP A 374 -1.50 -1.84 -30.06
CA ASP A 374 -0.09 -1.92 -29.68
C ASP A 374 0.16 -3.09 -28.71
N LYS A 375 1.33 -3.72 -28.89
CA LYS A 375 1.95 -4.59 -27.88
C LYS A 375 2.68 -3.70 -26.89
N VAL A 376 2.32 -3.82 -25.63
CA VAL A 376 2.81 -2.95 -24.54
C VAL A 376 3.47 -3.77 -23.46
N LYS A 377 4.48 -3.17 -22.83
CA LYS A 377 5.10 -3.69 -21.63
C LYS A 377 4.36 -3.16 -20.41
N LEU A 378 3.88 -4.09 -19.60
CA LEU A 378 3.21 -3.84 -18.35
C LEU A 378 4.15 -4.21 -17.21
N VAL A 379 4.22 -3.36 -16.20
CA VAL A 379 5.06 -3.56 -15.00
C VAL A 379 4.17 -3.53 -13.78
N ARG A 380 4.36 -4.49 -12.88
CA ARG A 380 3.77 -4.48 -11.55
C ARG A 380 4.89 -4.56 -10.50
N ARG A 381 4.97 -3.55 -9.62
CA ARG A 381 5.92 -3.52 -8.50
C ARG A 381 5.18 -3.83 -7.22
N GLY A 382 5.48 -4.97 -6.59
CA GLY A 382 4.76 -5.42 -5.41
C GLY A 382 3.26 -5.46 -5.67
N ASP A 383 2.46 -5.17 -4.68
CA ASP A 383 0.99 -5.13 -4.78
C ASP A 383 0.40 -3.86 -5.39
N VAL A 384 1.18 -3.07 -6.11
CA VAL A 384 0.77 -1.77 -6.65
C VAL A 384 0.06 -1.92 -7.99
N ILE A 385 -0.71 -0.90 -8.36
CA ILE A 385 -1.46 -0.79 -9.60
C ILE A 385 -0.55 -1.06 -10.81
N PRO A 386 -0.94 -1.97 -11.72
CA PRO A 386 -0.17 -2.22 -12.93
C PRO A 386 -0.07 -0.96 -13.79
N LYS A 387 1.09 -0.75 -14.40
CA LYS A 387 1.39 0.41 -15.25
C LYS A 387 1.94 -0.04 -16.59
N ILE A 388 1.49 0.60 -17.67
CA ILE A 388 2.11 0.49 -18.98
C ILE A 388 3.32 1.44 -19.01
N VAL A 389 4.51 0.89 -19.26
CA VAL A 389 5.77 1.66 -19.23
C VAL A 389 6.34 1.93 -20.62
N GLU A 390 6.05 1.04 -21.56
CA GLU A 390 6.66 1.06 -22.89
C GLU A 390 5.72 0.48 -23.95
N VAL A 391 5.77 1.04 -25.15
CA VAL A 391 5.18 0.47 -26.38
C VAL A 391 6.28 -0.30 -27.08
N ILE A 392 6.09 -1.63 -27.23
CA ILE A 392 7.06 -2.53 -27.87
C ILE A 392 6.93 -2.46 -29.39
N GLY A 393 5.69 -2.30 -29.88
CA GLY A 393 5.37 -2.24 -31.32
C GLY A 393 3.93 -2.65 -31.58
N LYS A 394 3.60 -2.91 -32.84
CA LYS A 394 2.26 -3.40 -33.22
C LYS A 394 2.08 -4.84 -32.79
N ALA A 395 0.93 -5.14 -32.20
CA ALA A 395 0.58 -6.50 -31.82
C ALA A 395 0.21 -7.37 -33.02
N THR A 396 0.36 -8.67 -32.83
CA THR A 396 -0.08 -9.75 -33.75
C THR A 396 -1.10 -10.63 -33.06
N PHE A 397 -1.79 -11.48 -33.81
CA PHE A 397 -2.73 -12.45 -33.25
C PHE A 397 -2.09 -13.40 -32.22
N ALA A 398 -0.84 -13.77 -32.43
CA ALA A 398 -0.07 -14.61 -31.49
C ALA A 398 0.11 -13.95 -30.11
N ASP A 399 0.03 -12.62 -30.02
CA ASP A 399 0.18 -11.89 -28.76
C ASP A 399 -1.07 -11.97 -27.84
N ILE A 400 -2.22 -12.41 -28.40
CA ILE A 400 -3.49 -12.57 -27.67
C ILE A 400 -3.95 -14.03 -27.57
N GLU A 401 -3.39 -14.92 -28.39
CA GLU A 401 -3.79 -16.31 -28.46
C GLU A 401 -3.52 -17.07 -27.15
N GLY A 402 -4.47 -17.93 -26.76
CA GLY A 402 -4.32 -18.81 -25.60
C GLY A 402 -4.46 -18.12 -24.23
N ARG A 403 -4.79 -16.84 -24.19
CA ARG A 403 -4.98 -16.10 -22.94
C ARG A 403 -6.28 -16.49 -22.22
N THR A 404 -6.31 -16.28 -20.92
CA THR A 404 -7.46 -16.58 -20.06
C THR A 404 -7.75 -15.41 -19.12
N HIS A 405 -9.04 -15.17 -18.87
CA HIS A 405 -9.53 -14.23 -17.88
C HIS A 405 -9.22 -14.69 -16.44
N SER A 406 -9.39 -13.81 -15.48
CA SER A 406 -9.17 -14.10 -14.05
C SER A 406 -10.07 -15.21 -13.50
N ASP A 407 -11.23 -15.46 -14.10
CA ASP A 407 -12.17 -16.52 -13.75
C ASP A 407 -11.86 -17.86 -14.47
N GLY A 408 -10.78 -17.91 -15.27
CA GLY A 408 -10.37 -19.07 -16.06
C GLY A 408 -11.07 -19.21 -17.42
N ALA A 409 -11.99 -18.31 -17.77
CA ALA A 409 -12.60 -18.31 -19.09
C ALA A 409 -11.56 -17.97 -20.18
N LYS A 410 -11.68 -18.60 -21.34
CA LYS A 410 -10.79 -18.31 -22.47
C LYS A 410 -11.04 -16.89 -23.00
N PHE A 411 -9.98 -16.17 -23.27
CA PHE A 411 -10.05 -14.90 -23.98
C PHE A 411 -10.24 -15.16 -25.47
N ASN A 412 -11.39 -14.77 -26.00
CA ASN A 412 -11.80 -15.08 -27.39
C ASN A 412 -12.00 -13.81 -28.25
N GLU A 413 -11.49 -12.66 -27.81
CA GLU A 413 -11.58 -11.44 -28.60
C GLU A 413 -10.59 -11.46 -29.76
N ASN A 414 -10.96 -10.79 -30.85
CA ASN A 414 -10.08 -10.59 -31.98
C ASN A 414 -9.08 -9.46 -31.72
N LEU A 415 -7.93 -9.52 -32.39
CA LEU A 415 -7.00 -8.40 -32.37
C LEU A 415 -7.70 -7.13 -32.90
N PRO A 416 -7.67 -6.02 -32.13
CA PRO A 416 -8.35 -4.79 -32.56
C PRO A 416 -7.66 -4.19 -33.78
N LYS A 417 -8.45 -3.46 -34.58
CA LYS A 417 -7.87 -2.69 -35.66
C LYS A 417 -6.99 -1.60 -35.08
N TYR A 418 -5.76 -1.51 -35.56
CA TYR A 418 -4.83 -0.47 -35.12
C TYR A 418 -5.41 0.93 -35.33
N SER A 419 -5.49 1.73 -34.25
CA SER A 419 -5.98 3.10 -34.28
C SER A 419 -5.39 3.94 -33.15
N GLN A 420 -5.20 5.24 -33.44
CA GLN A 420 -4.81 6.18 -32.38
C GLN A 420 -5.90 6.33 -31.34
N ILE A 421 -5.51 6.54 -30.08
CA ILE A 421 -6.45 6.83 -29.01
C ILE A 421 -7.00 8.24 -29.24
N THR A 422 -8.33 8.34 -29.32
CA THR A 422 -9.00 9.64 -29.44
C THR A 422 -9.24 10.20 -28.04
N ILE A 423 -8.64 11.37 -27.77
CA ILE A 423 -8.93 12.11 -26.55
C ILE A 423 -10.30 12.75 -26.69
N PRO A 424 -11.27 12.50 -25.78
CA PRO A 424 -12.62 13.05 -25.91
C PRO A 424 -12.61 14.57 -25.71
N THR A 425 -13.38 15.25 -26.51
CA THR A 425 -13.65 16.71 -26.39
C THR A 425 -14.91 16.99 -25.58
N SER A 426 -15.79 15.99 -25.44
CA SER A 426 -17.00 16.05 -24.62
C SER A 426 -16.99 14.93 -23.59
N CYS A 427 -17.69 15.16 -22.49
CA CYS A 427 -17.80 14.21 -21.38
C CYS A 427 -18.52 12.92 -21.84
N PRO A 428 -17.93 11.73 -21.64
CA PRO A 428 -18.53 10.46 -22.08
C PRO A 428 -19.83 10.09 -21.36
N ARG A 429 -20.24 10.86 -20.34
CA ARG A 429 -21.44 10.59 -19.55
C ARG A 429 -22.54 11.65 -19.64
N CYS A 430 -22.19 12.91 -19.85
CA CYS A 430 -23.16 14.01 -19.88
C CYS A 430 -22.97 14.95 -21.07
N GLU A 431 -22.07 14.61 -22.00
CA GLU A 431 -21.82 15.31 -23.27
C GLU A 431 -21.38 16.79 -23.14
N THR A 432 -21.23 17.30 -21.93
CA THR A 432 -20.68 18.64 -21.68
C THR A 432 -19.26 18.72 -22.21
N ASP A 433 -18.88 19.84 -22.84
CA ASP A 433 -17.53 20.08 -23.32
C ASP A 433 -16.52 19.95 -22.17
N LEU A 434 -15.44 19.23 -22.46
CA LEU A 434 -14.34 19.04 -21.51
C LEU A 434 -13.37 20.22 -21.58
N ILE A 435 -12.83 20.60 -20.44
CA ILE A 435 -11.76 21.59 -20.37
C ILE A 435 -10.42 20.91 -20.12
N GLN A 436 -9.38 21.44 -20.76
CA GLN A 436 -8.00 21.03 -20.48
C GLN A 436 -7.54 21.69 -19.18
N ASP A 437 -6.96 20.91 -18.29
CA ASP A 437 -6.42 21.33 -17.00
C ASP A 437 -5.03 20.69 -16.81
N GLY A 438 -4.00 21.31 -17.38
CA GLY A 438 -2.66 20.75 -17.47
C GLY A 438 -2.63 19.45 -18.26
N ALA A 439 -2.15 18.35 -17.64
CA ALA A 439 -2.15 17.01 -18.24
C ALA A 439 -3.51 16.30 -18.14
N PHE A 440 -4.50 16.90 -17.49
CA PHE A 440 -5.83 16.32 -17.27
C PHE A 440 -6.87 16.97 -18.15
N ILE A 441 -7.96 16.26 -18.38
CA ILE A 441 -9.20 16.78 -18.94
C ILE A 441 -10.32 16.67 -17.91
N ARG A 442 -11.21 17.67 -17.86
CA ARG A 442 -12.24 17.74 -16.82
C ARG A 442 -13.63 18.04 -17.37
N CYS A 443 -14.61 17.34 -16.84
CA CYS A 443 -16.01 17.68 -16.96
C CYS A 443 -16.38 18.72 -15.88
N THR A 444 -16.82 19.88 -16.30
CA THR A 444 -17.22 21.00 -15.41
C THR A 444 -18.65 20.89 -14.92
N ASN A 445 -19.46 20.01 -15.52
CA ASN A 445 -20.85 19.84 -15.13
C ASN A 445 -20.97 19.23 -13.73
N MET A 446 -21.43 20.02 -12.76
CA MET A 446 -21.63 19.58 -11.38
C MET A 446 -22.74 18.52 -11.27
N ASN A 447 -23.67 18.49 -12.22
CA ASN A 447 -24.77 17.53 -12.27
C ASN A 447 -24.45 16.32 -13.18
N CYS A 448 -23.19 16.09 -13.51
CA CYS A 448 -22.80 14.92 -14.29
C CYS A 448 -23.14 13.62 -13.52
N PRO A 449 -23.87 12.67 -14.14
CA PRO A 449 -24.29 11.43 -13.46
C PRO A 449 -23.14 10.65 -12.84
N SER A 450 -22.01 10.51 -13.54
CA SER A 450 -20.82 9.85 -12.99
C SER A 450 -20.26 10.57 -11.77
N ARG A 451 -20.26 11.90 -11.74
CA ARG A 451 -19.82 12.64 -10.55
C ARG A 451 -20.71 12.38 -9.36
N LEU A 452 -22.02 12.32 -9.57
CA LEU A 452 -22.98 11.99 -8.52
C LEU A 452 -22.77 10.57 -8.02
N GLU A 453 -22.75 9.57 -8.90
CA GLU A 453 -22.51 8.17 -8.55
C GLU A 453 -21.23 8.01 -7.72
N ARG A 454 -20.10 8.58 -8.20
CA ARG A 454 -18.81 8.51 -7.50
C ARG A 454 -18.80 9.29 -6.18
N THR A 455 -19.58 10.38 -6.07
CA THR A 455 -19.73 11.13 -4.81
C THR A 455 -20.49 10.30 -3.78
N ILE A 456 -21.58 9.66 -4.18
CA ILE A 456 -22.36 8.78 -3.30
C ILE A 456 -21.51 7.58 -2.84
N LEU A 457 -20.79 6.95 -3.76
CA LEU A 457 -19.91 5.83 -3.43
C LEU A 457 -18.77 6.25 -2.46
N TYR A 458 -18.20 7.42 -2.68
CA TYR A 458 -17.20 7.96 -1.77
C TYR A 458 -17.79 8.24 -0.38
N TRP A 459 -18.96 8.84 -0.33
CA TRP A 459 -19.72 9.06 0.91
C TRP A 459 -20.00 7.75 1.64
N ALA A 460 -20.55 6.78 0.94
CA ALA A 460 -20.89 5.47 1.51
C ALA A 460 -19.65 4.75 2.07
N ARG A 461 -18.53 4.77 1.33
CA ARG A 461 -17.25 4.18 1.79
C ARG A 461 -16.68 4.92 3.00
N SER A 462 -16.70 6.26 2.99
CA SER A 462 -16.17 7.09 4.09
C SER A 462 -16.97 6.90 5.40
N LEU A 463 -18.25 6.59 5.28
CA LEU A 463 -19.13 6.31 6.41
C LEU A 463 -19.28 4.82 6.71
N GLU A 464 -18.62 3.95 5.90
CA GLU A 464 -18.69 2.48 6.04
C GLU A 464 -20.14 1.96 5.99
N LEU A 465 -20.97 2.50 5.06
CA LEU A 465 -22.36 2.10 4.90
C LEU A 465 -22.48 0.74 4.22
N ASP A 466 -22.84 -0.28 4.98
CA ASP A 466 -23.03 -1.62 4.46
C ASP A 466 -24.23 -1.69 3.49
N GLY A 467 -24.05 -2.42 2.39
CA GLY A 467 -25.09 -2.60 1.37
C GLY A 467 -25.21 -1.47 0.35
N VAL A 468 -24.53 -0.33 0.53
CA VAL A 468 -24.50 0.78 -0.44
C VAL A 468 -23.33 0.59 -1.42
N GLY A 469 -23.46 -0.37 -2.32
CA GLY A 469 -22.46 -0.70 -3.33
C GLY A 469 -22.71 -0.04 -4.69
N GLU A 470 -21.77 -0.25 -5.62
CA GLU A 470 -21.78 0.40 -6.95
C GLU A 470 -23.07 0.12 -7.73
N LYS A 471 -23.54 -1.14 -7.75
CA LYS A 471 -24.78 -1.52 -8.46
C LYS A 471 -26.02 -0.84 -7.91
N LEU A 472 -26.15 -0.74 -6.58
CA LEU A 472 -27.27 -0.03 -5.95
C LEU A 472 -27.22 1.46 -6.28
N VAL A 473 -26.06 2.09 -6.16
CA VAL A 473 -25.90 3.52 -6.46
C VAL A 473 -26.24 3.83 -7.91
N GLN A 474 -25.79 2.99 -8.86
CA GLN A 474 -26.14 3.14 -10.27
C GLN A 474 -27.66 3.07 -10.50
N GLN A 475 -28.37 2.10 -9.89
CA GLN A 475 -29.83 2.00 -10.00
C GLN A 475 -30.52 3.22 -9.39
N LEU A 476 -30.12 3.63 -8.18
CA LEU A 476 -30.70 4.81 -7.52
C LEU A 476 -30.57 6.09 -8.36
N CYS A 477 -29.43 6.26 -9.01
CA CYS A 477 -29.18 7.42 -9.88
C CYS A 477 -29.93 7.30 -11.22
N SER A 478 -29.92 6.11 -11.86
CA SER A 478 -30.57 5.89 -13.15
C SER A 478 -32.09 6.01 -13.07
N ASP A 479 -32.68 5.53 -11.98
CA ASP A 479 -34.13 5.61 -11.75
C ASP A 479 -34.57 6.99 -11.21
N GLY A 480 -33.60 7.90 -11.03
CA GLY A 480 -33.85 9.27 -10.58
C GLY A 480 -34.31 9.39 -9.12
N LEU A 481 -34.12 8.33 -8.33
CA LEU A 481 -34.42 8.29 -6.90
C LEU A 481 -33.45 9.14 -6.08
N VAL A 482 -32.21 9.28 -6.55
CA VAL A 482 -31.17 10.08 -5.92
C VAL A 482 -30.54 11.00 -6.96
N LYS A 483 -30.64 12.31 -6.76
CA LYS A 483 -30.09 13.38 -7.62
C LYS A 483 -29.00 14.17 -6.91
N ASN A 484 -28.86 14.02 -5.60
CA ASN A 484 -27.85 14.66 -4.75
C ASN A 484 -27.64 13.81 -3.48
N LEU A 485 -26.64 14.12 -2.66
CA LEU A 485 -26.36 13.38 -1.43
C LEU A 485 -27.51 13.39 -0.39
N PRO A 486 -28.19 14.51 -0.13
CA PRO A 486 -29.35 14.52 0.77
C PRO A 486 -30.45 13.53 0.41
N ASP A 487 -30.73 13.31 -0.88
CA ASP A 487 -31.79 12.40 -1.34
C ASP A 487 -31.59 10.96 -0.82
N LEU A 488 -30.32 10.53 -0.54
CA LEU A 488 -30.04 9.24 0.08
C LEU A 488 -30.76 9.06 1.42
N TYR A 489 -30.90 10.14 2.18
CA TYR A 489 -31.47 10.14 3.51
C TYR A 489 -32.99 10.33 3.51
N GLU A 490 -33.58 10.54 2.33
CA GLU A 490 -35.05 10.61 2.10
C GLU A 490 -35.60 9.30 1.55
N LEU A 491 -34.74 8.35 1.16
CA LEU A 491 -35.12 7.04 0.64
C LEU A 491 -35.93 6.24 1.67
N LYS A 492 -36.96 5.54 1.18
CA LYS A 492 -37.77 4.60 1.95
C LYS A 492 -37.41 3.17 1.59
N VAL A 493 -37.72 2.25 2.48
CA VAL A 493 -37.54 0.80 2.24
C VAL A 493 -38.23 0.36 0.94
N SER A 494 -39.41 0.92 0.62
CA SER A 494 -40.14 0.64 -0.62
C SER A 494 -39.35 1.00 -1.88
N ASP A 495 -38.62 2.11 -1.85
CA ASP A 495 -37.88 2.62 -3.01
C ASP A 495 -36.73 1.69 -3.37
N ILE A 496 -36.07 1.15 -2.36
CA ILE A 496 -34.91 0.24 -2.53
C ILE A 496 -35.39 -1.20 -2.80
N SER A 497 -36.45 -1.67 -2.13
CA SER A 497 -36.90 -3.06 -2.25
C SER A 497 -37.48 -3.40 -3.64
N ASN A 498 -37.83 -2.39 -4.43
CA ASN A 498 -38.34 -2.54 -5.81
C ASN A 498 -37.19 -2.60 -6.86
N LEU A 499 -35.94 -2.32 -6.46
CA LEU A 499 -34.78 -2.36 -7.35
C LEU A 499 -34.34 -3.79 -7.66
N GLU A 500 -33.68 -3.97 -8.80
CA GLU A 500 -33.21 -5.28 -9.23
C GLU A 500 -32.26 -5.90 -8.19
N ARG A 501 -32.52 -7.16 -7.81
CA ARG A 501 -31.78 -7.94 -6.80
C ARG A 501 -31.79 -7.36 -5.39
N MET A 502 -32.70 -6.42 -5.09
CA MET A 502 -32.90 -5.90 -3.75
C MET A 502 -34.21 -6.46 -3.16
N GLY A 503 -34.07 -7.14 -2.02
CA GLY A 503 -35.22 -7.64 -1.26
C GLY A 503 -35.50 -6.77 -0.04
N LEU A 504 -36.68 -6.96 0.59
CA LEU A 504 -37.09 -6.20 1.76
C LEU A 504 -36.05 -6.16 2.88
N LYS A 505 -35.38 -7.29 3.17
CA LYS A 505 -34.35 -7.38 4.21
C LYS A 505 -33.14 -6.50 3.86
N SER A 506 -32.64 -6.57 2.63
CA SER A 506 -31.52 -5.74 2.18
C SER A 506 -31.84 -4.27 2.20
N ALA A 507 -33.06 -3.91 1.73
CA ALA A 507 -33.55 -2.53 1.76
C ALA A 507 -33.66 -1.99 3.19
N THR A 508 -34.21 -2.78 4.13
CA THR A 508 -34.30 -2.40 5.54
C THR A 508 -32.89 -2.19 6.16
N ASN A 509 -31.92 -3.04 5.83
CA ASN A 509 -30.55 -2.89 6.31
C ASN A 509 -29.91 -1.58 5.81
N VAL A 510 -30.02 -1.29 4.49
CA VAL A 510 -29.48 -0.06 3.91
C VAL A 510 -30.08 1.19 4.56
N ILE A 511 -31.41 1.23 4.76
CA ILE A 511 -32.05 2.36 5.44
C ILE A 511 -31.58 2.46 6.90
N GLY A 512 -31.41 1.33 7.61
CA GLY A 512 -30.86 1.29 8.96
C GLY A 512 -29.45 1.86 9.06
N GLU A 513 -28.57 1.53 8.10
CA GLU A 513 -27.23 2.09 7.99
C GLU A 513 -27.24 3.61 7.75
N LEU A 514 -28.08 4.07 6.81
CA LEU A 514 -28.24 5.49 6.54
C LEU A 514 -28.73 6.26 7.78
N GLU A 515 -29.75 5.76 8.49
CA GLU A 515 -30.25 6.38 9.73
C GLU A 515 -29.19 6.40 10.84
N SER A 516 -28.43 5.31 10.99
CA SER A 516 -27.35 5.22 11.97
C SER A 516 -26.24 6.22 11.68
N SER A 517 -25.95 6.46 10.40
CA SER A 517 -24.90 7.39 9.97
C SER A 517 -25.23 8.86 10.27
N LYS A 518 -26.50 9.23 10.48
CA LYS A 518 -26.91 10.60 10.87
C LYS A 518 -26.28 11.05 12.21
N LYS A 519 -25.82 10.11 13.04
CA LYS A 519 -25.18 10.39 14.34
C LYS A 519 -23.67 10.55 14.24
N MET A 520 -23.13 10.73 13.04
CA MET A 520 -21.67 10.88 12.83
C MET A 520 -21.13 12.16 13.48
N SER A 521 -19.82 12.14 13.84
CA SER A 521 -19.13 13.36 14.32
C SER A 521 -18.93 14.37 13.18
N LEU A 522 -18.80 15.66 13.52
CA LEU A 522 -18.50 16.71 12.53
C LEU A 522 -17.24 16.40 11.71
N SER A 523 -16.19 15.89 12.36
CA SER A 523 -14.95 15.48 11.67
C SER A 523 -15.21 14.41 10.62
N ARG A 524 -16.01 13.38 10.93
CA ARG A 524 -16.37 12.31 9.99
C ARG A 524 -17.23 12.83 8.85
N PHE A 525 -18.16 13.75 9.16
CA PHE A 525 -19.00 14.42 8.16
C PHE A 525 -18.15 15.21 7.14
N LEU A 526 -17.22 16.06 7.63
CA LEU A 526 -16.33 16.85 6.77
C LEU A 526 -15.43 15.96 5.91
N SER A 527 -14.91 14.89 6.49
CA SER A 527 -14.11 13.90 5.75
C SER A 527 -14.93 13.20 4.65
N ALA A 528 -16.18 12.83 4.95
CA ALA A 528 -17.08 12.18 3.99
C ALA A 528 -17.50 13.11 2.86
N LEU A 529 -17.57 14.42 3.08
CA LEU A 529 -17.74 15.41 2.01
C LEU A 529 -16.51 15.51 1.10
N GLY A 530 -15.37 14.94 1.51
CA GLY A 530 -14.13 15.02 0.77
C GLY A 530 -13.50 16.42 0.80
N ILE A 531 -13.74 17.17 1.87
CA ILE A 531 -13.08 18.43 2.14
C ILE A 531 -11.69 18.09 2.68
N PRO A 532 -10.60 18.52 2.02
CA PRO A 532 -9.25 18.31 2.53
C PRO A 532 -9.09 19.01 3.88
N GLY A 533 -8.66 18.28 4.91
CA GLY A 533 -8.41 18.80 6.25
C GLY A 533 -7.01 19.35 6.41
#